data_5df16ff9831eaaef71ed8454a94f5278
#
_entry.id   5df16ff9831eaaef71ed8454a94f5278
#
_cell.length_a   1.000
_cell.length_b   1.000
_cell.length_c   1.000
_cell.angle_alpha   90.00
_cell.angle_beta   90.00
_cell.angle_gamma   90.00
#
_symmetry.space_group_name_H-M   'P 1'
#
loop_
_entity.id
_entity.type
_entity.pdbx_description
1 polymer ?
#
loop_
_entity_poly.entity_id
_entity_poly.type
_entity_poly.pdbx_seq_one_letter_code
_entity_poly.pdbx_strand_id
1 'polypeptide(L)'
;YRKHLIRGKYRNIKRPILINNWEATYFDFDEDKLLSIAKRAKEAGVELFVLDDGWFGTRNDDFSGLGDWTVNYDKLPSGIDGLAKKINDIGLKFGLWFEPEMVNPDSDLYRAHPDWAISVPNRISSLSRNQLILDLSRDDVCDYIITAVSDVLKSANIEYVKWDMNRPMTDMPYEGYNHKYTLGFYKIMDAITGAFPNILFEGCSGGGGRFDAGVLAYLPHIW
;
A
#
# COMPACT_ATOMS: atom_id res chain seq x y z
N TYR A 1 -9.49 -13.57 -19.03
CA TYR A 1 -8.94 -13.06 -17.78
C TYR A 1 -9.90 -13.30 -16.63
N ARG A 2 -11.07 -12.64 -16.58
CA ARG A 2 -11.99 -12.64 -15.42
C ARG A 2 -12.35 -14.03 -14.92
N LYS A 3 -12.65 -15.00 -15.80
CA LYS A 3 -13.09 -16.36 -15.39
C LYS A 3 -11.97 -17.28 -14.95
N HIS A 4 -10.72 -17.05 -15.39
CA HIS A 4 -9.64 -18.01 -15.24
C HIS A 4 -8.41 -17.48 -14.49
N LEU A 5 -8.18 -16.16 -14.50
CA LEU A 5 -6.98 -15.56 -13.93
C LEU A 5 -7.24 -14.95 -12.57
N ILE A 6 -8.28 -14.10 -12.44
CA ILE A 6 -8.58 -13.39 -11.19
C ILE A 6 -8.94 -14.38 -10.10
N ARG A 7 -8.22 -14.33 -8.99
CA ARG A 7 -8.42 -15.20 -7.83
C ARG A 7 -9.45 -14.59 -6.85
N GLY A 8 -9.96 -15.43 -5.94
CA GLY A 8 -10.80 -15.01 -4.83
C GLY A 8 -12.21 -14.57 -5.21
N LYS A 9 -12.92 -14.09 -4.19
CA LYS A 9 -14.35 -13.74 -4.28
C LYS A 9 -14.62 -12.52 -5.17
N TYR A 10 -13.66 -11.59 -5.25
CA TYR A 10 -13.83 -10.34 -5.98
C TYR A 10 -13.84 -10.48 -7.51
N ARG A 11 -13.63 -11.69 -8.03
CA ARG A 11 -13.79 -11.98 -9.46
C ARG A 11 -15.15 -11.57 -10.02
N ASN A 12 -16.22 -11.75 -9.25
CA ASN A 12 -17.59 -11.54 -9.69
C ASN A 12 -18.37 -10.50 -8.86
N ILE A 13 -17.76 -9.94 -7.80
CA ILE A 13 -18.41 -8.94 -6.95
C ILE A 13 -18.29 -7.56 -7.60
N LYS A 14 -19.37 -6.79 -7.58
CA LYS A 14 -19.38 -5.38 -7.99
C LYS A 14 -18.43 -4.59 -7.09
N ARG A 15 -17.67 -3.68 -7.69
CA ARG A 15 -16.79 -2.78 -6.95
C ARG A 15 -17.59 -1.75 -6.18
N PRO A 16 -17.21 -1.43 -4.94
CA PRO A 16 -17.84 -0.36 -4.19
C PRO A 16 -17.56 1.00 -4.83
N ILE A 17 -18.50 1.94 -4.67
CA ILE A 17 -18.25 3.35 -4.96
C ILE A 17 -17.36 3.87 -3.85
N LEU A 18 -16.13 4.25 -4.18
CA LEU A 18 -15.15 4.70 -3.20
C LEU A 18 -14.79 6.17 -3.34
N ILE A 19 -14.35 6.75 -2.23
CA ILE A 19 -13.61 8.00 -2.18
C ILE A 19 -12.25 7.76 -1.53
N ASN A 20 -11.24 8.42 -2.05
CA ASN A 20 -9.89 8.45 -1.51
C ASN A 20 -9.57 9.89 -1.09
N ASN A 21 -8.92 10.10 0.06
CA ASN A 21 -8.68 11.45 0.57
C ASN A 21 -7.51 12.17 -0.10
N TRP A 22 -6.67 11.49 -0.90
CA TRP A 22 -5.39 12.06 -1.37
C TRP A 22 -5.54 13.45 -1.98
N GLU A 23 -6.35 13.61 -3.02
CA GLU A 23 -6.53 14.88 -3.71
C GLU A 23 -7.18 15.98 -2.84
N ALA A 24 -7.89 15.58 -1.77
CA ALA A 24 -8.55 16.53 -0.88
C ALA A 24 -7.62 17.06 0.21
N THR A 25 -6.60 16.31 0.60
CA THR A 25 -5.82 16.63 1.80
C THR A 25 -4.31 16.51 1.61
N TYR A 26 -3.85 15.66 0.67
CA TYR A 26 -2.47 15.19 0.63
C TYR A 26 -2.03 14.74 2.03
N PHE A 27 -0.90 15.24 2.55
CA PHE A 27 -0.39 14.93 3.89
C PHE A 27 -1.03 15.75 5.02
N ASP A 28 -1.77 16.82 4.69
CA ASP A 28 -2.41 17.72 5.66
C ASP A 28 -3.79 17.18 6.08
N PHE A 29 -3.80 16.18 6.95
CA PHE A 29 -5.01 15.65 7.55
C PHE A 29 -4.80 15.27 9.01
N ASP A 30 -5.92 15.27 9.72
CA ASP A 30 -6.13 14.68 11.02
C ASP A 30 -7.42 13.83 11.01
N GLU A 31 -7.68 13.18 12.12
CA GLU A 31 -8.85 12.30 12.24
C GLU A 31 -10.17 13.04 12.02
N ASP A 32 -10.32 14.26 12.54
CA ASP A 32 -11.56 15.05 12.43
C ASP A 32 -11.83 15.47 10.97
N LYS A 33 -10.80 15.87 10.25
CA LYS A 33 -10.88 16.21 8.81
C LYS A 33 -11.31 15.01 7.98
N LEU A 34 -10.73 13.83 8.25
CA LEU A 34 -11.10 12.58 7.57
C LEU A 34 -12.56 12.19 7.85
N LEU A 35 -13.01 12.29 9.10
CA LEU A 35 -14.39 12.01 9.49
C LEU A 35 -15.38 12.99 8.87
N SER A 36 -15.01 14.26 8.72
CA SER A 36 -15.82 15.27 8.03
C SER A 36 -16.02 14.91 6.55
N ILE A 37 -14.95 14.48 5.86
CA ILE A 37 -15.02 14.03 4.46
C ILE A 37 -15.89 12.76 4.36
N ALA A 38 -15.69 11.80 5.26
CA ALA A 38 -16.43 10.54 5.27
C ALA A 38 -17.95 10.74 5.42
N LYS A 39 -18.39 11.65 6.32
CA LYS A 39 -19.80 11.98 6.50
C LYS A 39 -20.44 12.52 5.22
N ARG A 40 -19.80 13.49 4.58
CA ARG A 40 -20.28 14.06 3.31
C ARG A 40 -20.27 13.03 2.17
N ALA A 41 -19.24 12.18 2.11
CA ALA A 41 -19.15 11.11 1.14
C ALA A 41 -20.33 10.13 1.31
N LYS A 42 -20.69 9.77 2.55
CA LYS A 42 -21.85 8.92 2.84
C LYS A 42 -23.15 9.53 2.34
N GLU A 43 -23.38 10.82 2.59
CA GLU A 43 -24.55 11.55 2.10
C GLU A 43 -24.62 11.54 0.56
N ALA A 44 -23.48 11.57 -0.12
CA ALA A 44 -23.37 11.47 -1.58
C ALA A 44 -23.53 10.04 -2.15
N GLY A 45 -23.71 9.03 -1.30
CA GLY A 45 -23.91 7.64 -1.72
C GLY A 45 -22.61 6.85 -1.91
N VAL A 46 -21.48 7.33 -1.39
CA VAL A 46 -20.22 6.56 -1.34
C VAL A 46 -20.37 5.37 -0.39
N GLU A 47 -19.69 4.28 -0.71
CA GLU A 47 -19.76 3.00 0.01
C GLU A 47 -18.47 2.67 0.78
N LEU A 48 -17.33 3.23 0.34
CA LEU A 48 -16.00 2.94 0.87
C LEU A 48 -15.17 4.22 0.98
N PHE A 49 -14.55 4.44 2.14
CA PHE A 49 -13.56 5.50 2.39
C PHE A 49 -12.16 4.89 2.42
N VAL A 50 -11.23 5.41 1.62
CA VAL A 50 -9.84 4.96 1.56
C VAL A 50 -8.93 6.05 2.12
N LEU A 51 -8.21 5.74 3.19
CA LEU A 51 -7.13 6.58 3.71
C LEU A 51 -5.87 6.32 2.91
N ASP A 52 -5.40 7.35 2.21
CA ASP A 52 -4.20 7.31 1.36
C ASP A 52 -2.91 7.55 2.16
N ASP A 53 -1.82 7.91 1.48
CA ASP A 53 -0.48 8.12 2.05
C ASP A 53 -0.46 9.12 3.22
N GLY A 54 0.47 8.92 4.16
CA GLY A 54 0.72 9.84 5.27
C GLY A 54 0.13 9.46 6.62
N TRP A 55 -0.44 8.25 6.76
CA TRP A 55 -1.02 7.76 8.02
C TRP A 55 0.01 7.16 8.99
N PHE A 56 1.26 6.96 8.58
CA PHE A 56 2.29 6.19 9.30
C PHE A 56 3.55 7.00 9.56
N GLY A 57 4.33 6.55 10.56
CA GLY A 57 5.66 7.08 10.90
C GLY A 57 5.68 8.60 11.02
N THR A 58 6.72 9.21 10.48
CA THR A 58 6.89 10.66 10.36
C THR A 58 6.51 11.18 8.96
N ARG A 59 5.68 10.44 8.24
CA ARG A 59 5.29 10.69 6.85
C ARG A 59 4.40 11.92 6.71
N ASN A 60 5.03 13.11 6.67
CA ASN A 60 4.35 14.39 6.47
C ASN A 60 4.62 15.03 5.10
N ASP A 61 5.45 14.37 4.29
CA ASP A 61 5.84 14.75 2.94
C ASP A 61 6.40 13.53 2.17
N ASP A 62 6.84 13.73 0.94
CA ASP A 62 7.41 12.69 0.07
C ASP A 62 8.85 12.28 0.46
N PHE A 63 9.50 12.99 1.39
CA PHE A 63 10.94 12.82 1.62
C PHE A 63 11.27 11.81 2.72
N SER A 64 10.33 11.54 3.61
CA SER A 64 10.58 10.75 4.82
C SER A 64 9.50 9.70 5.11
N GLY A 65 9.84 8.73 5.96
CA GLY A 65 8.95 7.78 6.61
C GLY A 65 8.46 6.61 5.75
N LEU A 66 8.68 6.60 4.43
CA LEU A 66 8.25 5.46 3.62
C LEU A 66 9.04 4.20 3.97
N GLY A 67 8.34 3.15 4.39
CA GLY A 67 8.88 1.92 4.96
C GLY A 67 8.53 1.70 6.43
N ASP A 68 8.18 2.77 7.16
CA ASP A 68 7.89 2.75 8.60
C ASP A 68 6.38 2.58 8.85
N TRP A 69 5.86 1.36 8.69
CA TRP A 69 4.42 1.06 8.72
C TRP A 69 3.84 1.07 10.15
N THR A 70 4.17 2.10 10.92
CA THR A 70 3.66 2.33 12.29
C THR A 70 2.71 3.53 12.28
N VAL A 71 1.59 3.44 13.01
CA VAL A 71 0.57 4.49 13.02
C VAL A 71 1.14 5.82 13.51
N ASN A 72 0.83 6.91 12.81
CA ASN A 72 1.09 8.26 13.27
C ASN A 72 -0.03 8.72 14.21
N TYR A 73 0.19 8.63 15.52
CA TYR A 73 -0.81 8.98 16.53
C TYR A 73 -1.03 10.49 16.67
N ASP A 74 -0.14 11.34 16.15
CA ASP A 74 -0.37 12.79 16.12
C ASP A 74 -1.51 13.14 15.14
N LYS A 75 -1.59 12.42 14.03
CA LYS A 75 -2.67 12.57 13.04
C LYS A 75 -3.91 11.74 13.38
N LEU A 76 -3.69 10.55 13.91
CA LEU A 76 -4.72 9.55 14.18
C LEU A 76 -4.69 9.13 15.65
N PRO A 77 -5.15 9.98 16.57
CA PRO A 77 -5.04 9.73 18.00
C PRO A 77 -5.80 8.46 18.46
N SER A 78 -6.83 8.03 17.73
CA SER A 78 -7.51 6.77 18.02
C SER A 78 -6.93 5.52 17.34
N GLY A 79 -5.80 5.69 16.62
CA GLY A 79 -5.21 4.62 15.84
C GLY A 79 -6.00 4.25 14.58
N ILE A 80 -5.50 3.29 13.81
CA ILE A 80 -6.19 2.80 12.61
C ILE A 80 -7.49 2.09 12.97
N ASP A 81 -7.51 1.31 14.05
CA ASP A 81 -8.69 0.59 14.53
C ASP A 81 -9.81 1.54 14.98
N GLY A 82 -9.46 2.57 15.75
CA GLY A 82 -10.42 3.58 16.17
C GLY A 82 -10.99 4.39 15.01
N LEU A 83 -10.16 4.79 14.06
CA LEU A 83 -10.60 5.46 12.84
C LEU A 83 -11.49 4.54 11.99
N ALA A 84 -11.06 3.30 11.74
CA ALA A 84 -11.84 2.32 10.98
C ALA A 84 -13.23 2.12 11.61
N LYS A 85 -13.29 1.98 12.96
CA LYS A 85 -14.54 1.88 13.66
C LYS A 85 -15.43 3.10 13.45
N LYS A 86 -14.91 4.32 13.58
CA LYS A 86 -15.67 5.57 13.38
C LYS A 86 -16.20 5.69 11.95
N ILE A 87 -15.39 5.28 10.94
CA ILE A 87 -15.81 5.23 9.53
C ILE A 87 -16.91 4.19 9.32
N ASN A 88 -16.79 3.00 9.95
CA ASN A 88 -17.83 1.97 9.89
C ASN A 88 -19.14 2.42 10.58
N ASP A 89 -19.06 3.14 11.71
CA ASP A 89 -20.22 3.69 12.41
C ASP A 89 -20.99 4.73 11.55
N ILE A 90 -20.31 5.44 10.65
CA ILE A 90 -20.92 6.30 9.62
C ILE A 90 -21.65 5.46 8.54
N GLY A 91 -21.35 4.16 8.44
CA GLY A 91 -21.89 3.23 7.45
C GLY A 91 -21.10 3.15 6.16
N LEU A 92 -19.82 3.47 6.21
CA LEU A 92 -18.85 3.25 5.13
C LEU A 92 -17.95 2.07 5.46
N LYS A 93 -17.46 1.39 4.44
CA LYS A 93 -16.29 0.50 4.53
C LYS A 93 -15.04 1.32 4.69
N PHE A 94 -13.98 0.70 5.24
CA PHE A 94 -12.68 1.34 5.41
C PHE A 94 -11.60 0.66 4.58
N GLY A 95 -10.77 1.45 3.93
CA GLY A 95 -9.61 1.02 3.15
C GLY A 95 -8.35 1.81 3.51
N LEU A 96 -7.20 1.22 3.20
CA LEU A 96 -5.90 1.77 3.55
C LEU A 96 -4.91 1.66 2.38
N TRP A 97 -4.07 2.66 2.23
CA TRP A 97 -3.00 2.71 1.25
C TRP A 97 -1.69 2.14 1.79
N PHE A 98 -0.95 1.45 0.92
CA PHE A 98 0.41 0.99 1.16
C PHE A 98 1.28 1.15 -0.09
N GLU A 99 2.57 1.42 0.10
CA GLU A 99 3.61 1.35 -0.93
C GLU A 99 4.83 0.57 -0.39
N PRO A 100 4.69 -0.71 -0.07
CA PRO A 100 5.66 -1.42 0.76
C PRO A 100 6.86 -1.96 -0.01
N GLU A 101 6.90 -1.80 -1.32
CA GLU A 101 8.04 -2.14 -2.17
C GLU A 101 9.10 -1.02 -2.20
N MET A 102 8.77 0.15 -1.63
CA MET A 102 9.60 1.34 -1.66
C MET A 102 10.04 1.75 -0.25
N VAL A 103 11.13 2.51 -0.17
CA VAL A 103 11.68 3.02 1.08
C VAL A 103 12.28 4.41 0.87
N ASN A 104 12.09 5.33 1.81
CA ASN A 104 12.85 6.58 1.83
C ASN A 104 14.22 6.37 2.49
N PRO A 105 15.28 7.04 2.04
CA PRO A 105 16.52 7.11 2.79
C PRO A 105 16.34 7.67 4.21
N ASP A 106 15.40 8.60 4.37
CA ASP A 106 14.98 9.10 5.68
C ASP A 106 13.80 8.30 6.22
N SER A 107 14.07 7.06 6.64
CA SER A 107 13.16 6.16 7.35
C SER A 107 13.92 5.33 8.37
N ASP A 108 13.23 4.84 9.39
CA ASP A 108 13.84 3.94 10.38
C ASP A 108 14.20 2.60 9.73
N LEU A 109 13.38 2.13 8.80
CA LEU A 109 13.66 0.91 8.03
C LEU A 109 14.99 1.02 7.28
N TYR A 110 15.21 2.11 6.54
CA TYR A 110 16.44 2.27 5.78
C TYR A 110 17.67 2.46 6.68
N ARG A 111 17.52 3.17 7.79
CA ARG A 111 18.60 3.31 8.79
C ARG A 111 19.01 1.97 9.40
N ALA A 112 18.03 1.08 9.64
CA ALA A 112 18.27 -0.25 10.17
C ALA A 112 18.84 -1.22 9.12
N HIS A 113 18.37 -1.12 7.87
CA HIS A 113 18.66 -2.06 6.80
C HIS A 113 18.97 -1.35 5.47
N PRO A 114 20.05 -0.57 5.37
CA PRO A 114 20.38 0.13 4.12
C PRO A 114 20.73 -0.83 2.97
N ASP A 115 21.14 -2.06 3.31
CA ASP A 115 21.44 -3.15 2.37
C ASP A 115 20.19 -3.83 1.77
N TRP A 116 18.99 -3.48 2.26
CA TRP A 116 17.73 -3.99 1.69
C TRP A 116 17.28 -3.22 0.46
N ALA A 117 17.79 -2.02 0.24
CA ALA A 117 17.52 -1.29 -0.99
C ALA A 117 18.38 -1.83 -2.14
N ILE A 118 17.78 -1.88 -3.34
CA ILE A 118 18.50 -2.29 -4.54
C ILE A 118 19.70 -1.37 -4.76
N SER A 119 20.87 -1.97 -4.92
CA SER A 119 22.10 -1.25 -5.23
C SER A 119 22.90 -1.95 -6.33
N VAL A 120 23.58 -1.17 -7.14
CA VAL A 120 24.51 -1.67 -8.17
C VAL A 120 25.93 -1.33 -7.73
N PRO A 121 26.86 -2.29 -7.67
CA PRO A 121 28.23 -2.03 -7.25
C PRO A 121 28.87 -0.85 -8.00
N ASN A 122 29.52 0.04 -7.26
CA ASN A 122 30.19 1.24 -7.77
C ASN A 122 29.26 2.27 -8.45
N ARG A 123 27.95 2.23 -8.16
CA ARG A 123 27.00 3.26 -8.59
C ARG A 123 26.29 3.85 -7.39
N ILE A 124 25.98 5.14 -7.46
CA ILE A 124 25.09 5.80 -6.52
C ILE A 124 23.67 5.34 -6.88
N SER A 125 22.90 4.91 -5.86
CA SER A 125 21.50 4.52 -6.05
C SER A 125 20.68 5.69 -6.59
N SER A 126 19.86 5.40 -7.59
CA SER A 126 19.01 6.39 -8.24
C SER A 126 17.76 6.65 -7.40
N LEU A 127 17.55 7.88 -6.97
CA LEU A 127 16.31 8.30 -6.34
C LEU A 127 15.29 8.72 -7.41
N SER A 128 14.04 8.28 -7.24
CA SER A 128 12.90 8.80 -7.98
C SER A 128 11.74 8.99 -7.01
N ARG A 129 11.11 10.15 -7.01
CA ARG A 129 10.14 10.57 -5.99
C ARG A 129 10.68 10.41 -4.55
N ASN A 130 11.98 10.70 -4.37
CA ASN A 130 12.70 10.57 -3.10
C ASN A 130 12.75 9.13 -2.54
N GLN A 131 12.47 8.13 -3.36
CA GLN A 131 12.36 6.73 -2.96
C GLN A 131 13.47 5.87 -3.57
N LEU A 132 13.84 4.83 -2.83
CA LEU A 132 14.58 3.65 -3.28
C LEU A 132 13.62 2.46 -3.36
N ILE A 133 14.04 1.40 -4.04
CA ILE A 133 13.28 0.15 -4.16
C ILE A 133 13.89 -0.88 -3.21
N LEU A 134 13.06 -1.55 -2.42
CA LEU A 134 13.47 -2.71 -1.64
C LEU A 134 13.75 -3.91 -2.54
N ASP A 135 14.77 -4.69 -2.21
CA ASP A 135 15.19 -5.86 -3.00
C ASP A 135 14.29 -7.08 -2.74
N LEU A 136 13.21 -7.19 -3.48
CA LEU A 136 12.29 -8.35 -3.37
C LEU A 136 12.88 -9.66 -3.89
N SER A 137 14.10 -9.68 -4.45
CA SER A 137 14.79 -10.93 -4.73
C SER A 137 15.31 -11.62 -3.46
N ARG A 138 15.23 -10.95 -2.31
CA ARG A 138 15.63 -11.42 -0.97
C ARG A 138 14.42 -11.91 -0.18
N ASP A 139 14.55 -13.08 0.41
CA ASP A 139 13.48 -13.65 1.24
C ASP A 139 13.22 -12.86 2.53
N ASP A 140 14.27 -12.36 3.18
CA ASP A 140 14.17 -11.57 4.42
C ASP A 140 13.40 -10.25 4.21
N VAL A 141 13.60 -9.59 3.08
CA VAL A 141 12.84 -8.39 2.68
C VAL A 141 11.38 -8.73 2.41
N CYS A 142 11.11 -9.81 1.68
CA CYS A 142 9.75 -10.25 1.43
C CYS A 142 9.02 -10.60 2.73
N ASP A 143 9.68 -11.33 3.64
CA ASP A 143 9.10 -11.77 4.91
C ASP A 143 8.83 -10.57 5.85
N TYR A 144 9.70 -9.54 5.84
CA TYR A 144 9.45 -8.28 6.51
C TYR A 144 8.17 -7.59 5.99
N ILE A 145 8.05 -7.42 4.68
CA ILE A 145 6.88 -6.77 4.06
C ILE A 145 5.60 -7.54 4.40
N ILE A 146 5.62 -8.87 4.28
CA ILE A 146 4.49 -9.72 4.61
C ILE A 146 4.06 -9.51 6.07
N THR A 147 5.03 -9.48 6.99
CA THR A 147 4.77 -9.30 8.42
C THR A 147 4.22 -7.90 8.69
N ALA A 148 4.92 -6.86 8.27
CA ALA A 148 4.56 -5.47 8.56
C ALA A 148 3.16 -5.11 8.03
N VAL A 149 2.86 -5.46 6.78
CA VAL A 149 1.54 -5.23 6.19
C VAL A 149 0.48 -6.07 6.88
N SER A 150 0.74 -7.36 7.14
CA SER A 150 -0.22 -8.25 7.79
C SER A 150 -0.57 -7.79 9.20
N ASP A 151 0.37 -7.26 9.95
CA ASP A 151 0.12 -6.79 11.31
C ASP A 151 -0.79 -5.56 11.32
N VAL A 152 -0.60 -4.64 10.39
CA VAL A 152 -1.55 -3.52 10.21
C VAL A 152 -2.93 -4.03 9.78
N LEU A 153 -3.01 -4.96 8.83
CA LEU A 153 -4.29 -5.51 8.36
C LEU A 153 -5.06 -6.28 9.44
N LYS A 154 -4.36 -6.88 10.40
CA LYS A 154 -4.98 -7.55 11.57
C LYS A 154 -5.46 -6.56 12.62
N SER A 155 -4.87 -5.36 12.69
CA SER A 155 -5.12 -4.41 13.76
C SER A 155 -6.48 -3.72 13.68
N ALA A 156 -7.14 -3.72 12.50
CA ALA A 156 -8.38 -2.98 12.28
C ALA A 156 -9.29 -3.68 11.26
N ASN A 157 -10.56 -3.24 11.18
CA ASN A 157 -11.49 -3.72 10.16
C ASN A 157 -11.22 -3.03 8.82
N ILE A 158 -10.23 -3.54 8.08
CA ILE A 158 -9.83 -3.05 6.76
C ILE A 158 -10.45 -3.97 5.70
N GLU A 159 -11.24 -3.40 4.78
CA GLU A 159 -11.94 -4.15 3.72
C GLU A 159 -11.35 -3.87 2.31
N TYR A 160 -10.41 -2.94 2.22
CA TYR A 160 -9.79 -2.51 0.97
C TYR A 160 -8.34 -2.10 1.20
N VAL A 161 -7.47 -2.47 0.25
CA VAL A 161 -6.07 -2.03 0.21
C VAL A 161 -5.76 -1.46 -1.15
N LYS A 162 -5.25 -0.23 -1.19
CA LYS A 162 -4.59 0.34 -2.36
C LYS A 162 -3.10 0.04 -2.27
N TRP A 163 -2.62 -0.88 -3.11
CA TRP A 163 -1.21 -1.25 -3.18
C TRP A 163 -0.53 -0.45 -4.28
N ASP A 164 0.36 0.45 -3.89
CA ASP A 164 1.02 1.38 -4.80
C ASP A 164 2.49 1.00 -5.06
N MET A 165 3.03 1.60 -6.12
CA MET A 165 4.44 1.57 -6.51
C MET A 165 4.72 2.80 -7.38
N ASN A 166 5.18 3.90 -6.77
CA ASN A 166 5.21 5.20 -7.43
C ASN A 166 6.53 5.54 -8.14
N ARG A 167 7.41 4.58 -8.31
CA ARG A 167 8.61 4.78 -9.12
C ARG A 167 8.90 3.56 -10.00
N PRO A 168 9.46 3.76 -11.19
CA PRO A 168 9.92 2.66 -12.04
C PRO A 168 11.19 2.03 -11.47
N MET A 169 11.43 0.76 -11.80
CA MET A 169 12.69 0.09 -11.52
C MET A 169 13.78 0.64 -12.48
N THR A 170 14.85 1.20 -11.93
CA THR A 170 15.94 1.81 -12.68
C THR A 170 17.27 1.11 -12.46
N ASP A 171 17.47 0.51 -11.30
CA ASP A 171 18.71 -0.15 -10.92
C ASP A 171 18.53 -1.68 -11.03
N MET A 172 19.37 -2.31 -11.85
CA MET A 172 19.36 -3.76 -12.05
C MET A 172 20.75 -4.30 -11.73
N PRO A 173 20.93 -4.98 -10.57
CA PRO A 173 22.23 -5.47 -10.11
C PRO A 173 22.86 -6.51 -11.04
N TYR A 174 22.05 -7.32 -11.73
CA TYR A 174 22.51 -8.38 -12.64
C TYR A 174 21.43 -8.78 -13.65
N GLU A 175 21.81 -9.53 -14.67
CA GLU A 175 20.90 -10.07 -15.67
C GLU A 175 19.86 -11.03 -15.04
N GLY A 176 18.58 -10.88 -15.42
CA GLY A 176 17.47 -11.68 -14.86
C GLY A 176 16.96 -11.19 -13.51
N TYR A 177 17.49 -10.09 -12.98
CA TYR A 177 17.05 -9.52 -11.69
C TYR A 177 15.53 -9.23 -11.64
N ASN A 178 14.99 -8.62 -12.70
CA ASN A 178 13.56 -8.30 -12.76
C ASN A 178 12.65 -9.53 -12.59
N HIS A 179 13.08 -10.68 -13.11
CA HIS A 179 12.32 -11.92 -12.92
C HIS A 179 12.31 -12.34 -11.44
N LYS A 180 13.46 -12.30 -10.77
CA LYS A 180 13.54 -12.64 -9.33
C LYS A 180 12.74 -11.65 -8.48
N TYR A 181 12.83 -10.35 -8.77
CA TYR A 181 12.01 -9.34 -8.13
C TYR A 181 10.51 -9.65 -8.26
N THR A 182 10.07 -9.96 -9.48
CA THR A 182 8.66 -10.32 -9.75
C THR A 182 8.22 -11.57 -8.99
N LEU A 183 9.09 -12.58 -8.87
CA LEU A 183 8.79 -13.77 -8.05
C LEU A 183 8.65 -13.41 -6.56
N GLY A 184 9.49 -12.51 -6.05
CA GLY A 184 9.37 -11.99 -4.68
C GLY A 184 8.05 -11.23 -4.48
N PHE A 185 7.68 -10.37 -5.43
CA PHE A 185 6.38 -9.70 -5.42
C PHE A 185 5.21 -10.71 -5.37
N TYR A 186 5.26 -11.76 -6.19
CA TYR A 186 4.22 -12.79 -6.15
C TYR A 186 4.21 -13.59 -4.85
N LYS A 187 5.37 -13.86 -4.23
CA LYS A 187 5.46 -14.45 -2.88
C LYS A 187 4.70 -13.59 -1.85
N ILE A 188 4.93 -12.28 -1.87
CA ILE A 188 4.25 -11.34 -0.98
C ILE A 188 2.74 -11.34 -1.23
N MET A 189 2.32 -11.26 -2.49
CA MET A 189 0.91 -11.23 -2.86
C MET A 189 0.19 -12.53 -2.51
N ASP A 190 0.80 -13.70 -2.76
CA ASP A 190 0.23 -14.99 -2.37
C ASP A 190 0.01 -15.06 -0.85
N ALA A 191 1.00 -14.64 -0.06
CA ALA A 191 0.91 -14.68 1.40
C ALA A 191 -0.20 -13.74 1.91
N ILE A 192 -0.18 -12.47 1.50
CA ILE A 192 -1.10 -11.45 2.01
C ILE A 192 -2.52 -11.69 1.52
N THR A 193 -2.74 -11.90 0.22
CA THR A 193 -4.10 -12.09 -0.32
C THR A 193 -4.69 -13.43 0.14
N GLY A 194 -3.85 -14.45 0.38
CA GLY A 194 -4.25 -15.72 0.96
C GLY A 194 -4.67 -15.61 2.43
N ALA A 195 -3.94 -14.81 3.23
CA ALA A 195 -4.27 -14.57 4.63
C ALA A 195 -5.50 -13.67 4.81
N PHE A 196 -5.75 -12.75 3.87
CA PHE A 196 -6.84 -11.77 3.92
C PHE A 196 -7.80 -11.87 2.72
N PRO A 197 -8.47 -13.01 2.50
CA PRO A 197 -9.28 -13.26 1.30
C PRO A 197 -10.54 -12.37 1.22
N ASN A 198 -10.84 -11.67 2.29
CA ASN A 198 -12.00 -10.76 2.39
C ASN A 198 -11.66 -9.31 2.05
N ILE A 199 -10.39 -8.96 1.92
CA ILE A 199 -9.95 -7.63 1.51
C ILE A 199 -9.93 -7.53 -0.01
N LEU A 200 -10.46 -6.44 -0.56
CA LEU A 200 -10.29 -6.10 -1.96
C LEU A 200 -8.97 -5.36 -2.14
N PHE A 201 -8.06 -5.96 -2.90
CA PHE A 201 -6.78 -5.33 -3.24
C PHE A 201 -6.86 -4.63 -4.59
N GLU A 202 -6.43 -3.37 -4.62
CA GLU A 202 -6.25 -2.55 -5.81
C GLU A 202 -4.76 -2.38 -6.10
N GLY A 203 -4.36 -2.56 -7.36
CA GLY A 203 -3.02 -2.19 -7.83
C GLY A 203 -3.02 -0.77 -8.38
N CYS A 204 -2.08 0.07 -7.90
CA CYS A 204 -1.92 1.42 -8.40
C CYS A 204 -0.70 1.51 -9.34
N SER A 205 0.49 1.70 -8.85
CA SER A 205 1.72 1.97 -9.63
C SER A 205 1.64 3.29 -10.40
N GLY A 206 1.49 4.39 -9.64
CA GLY A 206 1.47 5.73 -10.21
C GLY A 206 0.36 5.95 -11.24
N GLY A 207 -0.83 5.39 -11.02
CA GLY A 207 -1.96 5.52 -11.94
C GLY A 207 -2.08 4.38 -12.96
N GLY A 208 -1.86 3.13 -12.54
CA GLY A 208 -2.05 1.95 -13.38
C GLY A 208 -0.83 1.54 -14.21
N GLY A 209 0.35 2.00 -13.85
CA GLY A 209 1.60 1.68 -14.58
C GLY A 209 2.00 0.21 -14.54
N ARG A 210 1.42 -0.59 -13.63
CA ARG A 210 1.62 -2.05 -13.55
C ARG A 210 0.31 -2.78 -13.80
N PHE A 211 0.01 -2.96 -15.09
CA PHE A 211 -1.19 -3.66 -15.55
C PHE A 211 -0.80 -4.85 -16.42
N ASP A 212 -0.71 -6.02 -15.81
CA ASP A 212 -0.39 -7.27 -16.48
C ASP A 212 -1.19 -8.47 -15.93
N ALA A 213 -1.12 -9.61 -16.63
CA ALA A 213 -1.89 -10.79 -16.29
C ALA A 213 -1.52 -11.37 -14.92
N GLY A 214 -0.26 -11.30 -14.50
CA GLY A 214 0.21 -11.80 -13.22
C GLY A 214 -0.31 -10.96 -12.06
N VAL A 215 -0.22 -9.64 -12.18
CA VAL A 215 -0.74 -8.70 -11.18
C VAL A 215 -2.26 -8.84 -11.02
N LEU A 216 -3.01 -8.97 -12.12
CA LEU A 216 -4.48 -9.16 -12.09
C LEU A 216 -4.92 -10.43 -11.37
N ALA A 217 -4.05 -11.44 -11.23
CA ALA A 217 -4.38 -12.64 -10.47
C ALA A 217 -4.61 -12.32 -8.99
N TYR A 218 -3.88 -11.37 -8.44
CA TYR A 218 -3.89 -10.96 -7.03
C TYR A 218 -4.67 -9.67 -6.78
N LEU A 219 -4.49 -8.70 -7.65
CA LEU A 219 -5.04 -7.34 -7.55
C LEU A 219 -6.16 -7.19 -8.60
N PRO A 220 -7.39 -7.61 -8.29
CA PRO A 220 -8.50 -7.67 -9.26
C PRO A 220 -9.12 -6.30 -9.57
N HIS A 221 -8.57 -5.24 -9.01
CA HIS A 221 -8.91 -3.85 -9.23
C HIS A 221 -7.62 -3.09 -9.55
N ILE A 222 -7.64 -2.28 -10.59
CA ILE A 222 -6.49 -1.44 -11.01
C ILE A 222 -6.97 0.00 -11.06
N TRP A 223 -6.14 0.86 -10.51
CA TRP A 223 -6.36 2.33 -10.52
C TRP A 223 -6.40 2.89 -11.93
#